data_38280d751da3a0e02655cc4f93c966af
#
_entry.id   38280d751da3a0e02655cc4f93c966af
#
_cell.length_a   1.000
_cell.length_b   1.000
_cell.length_c   1.000
_cell.angle_alpha   90.00
_cell.angle_beta   90.00
_cell.angle_gamma   90.00
#
_symmetry.space_group_name_H-M   'P 1'
#
loop_
_entity.id
_entity.type
_entity.pdbx_description
1 polymer ?
#
loop_
_entity_poly.entity_id
_entity_poly.type
_entity_poly.pdbx_seq_one_letter_code
_entity_poly.pdbx_strand_id
1 'polypeptide(L)'
;MGIYTFKLPDIGEGIAEAEIAEWKIAVGDTVDEDQGIVDMLTDKAAVEIESPVAGTVKELCDEAGSMIAVGGPLIRIEIEGDGNTDEAEASEPAPAPRPEPKPEAPAPAPAPESEPKSVAKPAPAPAAPASAASIRQSGALPRKAGEKPLASPAVRRRAQSLGIQLAFVPGSGPAGRITQQDLDAFIQADAGGAAAGTQRMPKPGVEDIRIIGLRRRIATAMQQTKQRIPHFAYVEEVDVTELESLRQHLNATKREDQSKLTILPFLARALVISVPHHPQVNARFDDDADILHRYDALHVGVATQTPGGLVVPVMRHAEAKSLWDMAGDIRRLADAARSGKASREELSGSTITITSLGAMGGIASTPVINAPEVAIIGVNKIMERPTYVNGQLVPRLIMNLSSSFDHRIVDGWDAAALIQRIKGLLEHPATLFMEGEA
;
A
#
# COMPACT_ATOMS: atom_id res chain seq x y z
N MET A 1 -46.85 10.96 13.25
CA MET A 1 -45.43 10.62 13.00
C MET A 1 -45.37 9.86 11.69
N GLY A 2 -44.75 10.44 10.68
CA GLY A 2 -44.58 9.83 9.37
C GLY A 2 -43.14 9.37 9.16
N ILE A 3 -42.95 8.40 8.27
CA ILE A 3 -41.59 7.97 7.84
C ILE A 3 -41.25 8.67 6.53
N TYR A 4 -40.18 9.41 6.54
CA TYR A 4 -39.61 10.01 5.34
C TYR A 4 -38.47 9.17 4.82
N THR A 5 -38.61 8.62 3.59
CA THR A 5 -37.53 7.89 2.93
C THR A 5 -36.76 8.85 2.05
N PHE A 6 -35.53 9.17 2.45
CA PHE A 6 -34.62 9.99 1.65
C PHE A 6 -33.88 9.11 0.65
N LYS A 7 -33.96 9.49 -0.62
CA LYS A 7 -33.33 8.80 -1.73
C LYS A 7 -32.07 9.56 -2.15
N LEU A 8 -31.08 8.83 -2.62
CA LEU A 8 -29.84 9.45 -3.13
C LEU A 8 -30.17 10.45 -4.26
N PRO A 9 -29.92 11.76 -4.05
CA PRO A 9 -30.14 12.75 -5.10
C PRO A 9 -29.15 12.61 -6.25
N ASP A 10 -29.41 13.28 -7.36
CA ASP A 10 -28.43 13.41 -8.44
C ASP A 10 -27.28 14.32 -7.97
N ILE A 11 -26.11 13.74 -7.80
CA ILE A 11 -24.92 14.41 -7.26
C ILE A 11 -23.94 14.84 -8.33
N GLY A 12 -24.34 14.88 -9.61
CA GLY A 12 -23.54 15.43 -10.71
C GLY A 12 -23.76 14.74 -12.05
N GLU A 13 -23.44 15.43 -13.14
CA GLU A 13 -23.68 14.96 -14.51
C GLU A 13 -23.03 13.60 -14.79
N GLY A 14 -23.86 12.63 -15.12
CA GLY A 14 -23.45 11.30 -15.59
C GLY A 14 -23.09 10.29 -14.49
N ILE A 15 -23.47 10.54 -13.24
CA ILE A 15 -23.23 9.60 -12.13
C ILE A 15 -24.49 8.71 -11.99
N ALA A 16 -24.33 7.40 -12.26
CA ALA A 16 -25.42 6.44 -12.11
C ALA A 16 -25.49 5.81 -10.71
N GLU A 17 -24.36 5.73 -10.01
CA GLU A 17 -24.22 5.08 -8.70
C GLU A 17 -23.09 5.74 -7.89
N ALA A 18 -23.17 5.66 -6.54
CA ALA A 18 -22.17 6.17 -5.63
C ALA A 18 -21.94 5.20 -4.46
N GLU A 19 -20.72 5.17 -3.93
CA GLU A 19 -20.33 4.35 -2.77
C GLU A 19 -20.52 5.13 -1.49
N ILE A 20 -21.13 4.53 -0.46
CA ILE A 20 -21.17 5.08 0.90
C ILE A 20 -19.76 4.98 1.48
N ALA A 21 -19.10 6.12 1.72
CA ALA A 21 -17.78 6.15 2.34
C ALA A 21 -17.86 5.97 3.85
N GLU A 22 -18.65 6.84 4.49
CA GLU A 22 -18.81 6.86 5.95
C GLU A 22 -20.14 7.47 6.32
N TRP A 23 -20.84 6.84 7.28
CA TRP A 23 -22.01 7.42 7.92
C TRP A 23 -21.56 8.32 9.08
N LYS A 24 -22.06 9.57 9.12
CA LYS A 24 -21.82 10.53 10.21
C LYS A 24 -22.82 10.41 11.34
N ILE A 25 -23.83 9.57 11.15
CA ILE A 25 -24.95 9.36 12.07
C ILE A 25 -25.21 7.87 12.27
N ALA A 26 -25.90 7.52 13.35
CA ALA A 26 -26.30 6.16 13.69
C ALA A 26 -27.83 6.05 13.80
N VAL A 27 -28.33 4.82 13.74
CA VAL A 27 -29.75 4.53 13.98
C VAL A 27 -30.14 4.96 15.38
N GLY A 28 -31.17 5.81 15.52
CA GLY A 28 -31.63 6.40 16.75
C GLY A 28 -31.15 7.84 16.99
N ASP A 29 -30.22 8.35 16.20
CA ASP A 29 -29.79 9.75 16.31
C ASP A 29 -30.86 10.71 15.78
N THR A 30 -30.87 11.90 16.33
CA THR A 30 -31.69 13.01 15.83
C THR A 30 -30.86 13.84 14.89
N VAL A 31 -31.38 14.14 13.69
CA VAL A 31 -30.76 14.96 12.67
C VAL A 31 -31.56 16.24 12.44
N ASP A 32 -30.84 17.32 12.17
CA ASP A 32 -31.45 18.61 11.79
C ASP A 32 -31.47 18.72 10.24
N GLU A 33 -32.33 19.64 9.74
CA GLU A 33 -32.32 20.00 8.31
C GLU A 33 -30.96 20.60 7.93
N ASP A 34 -30.42 20.26 6.75
CA ASP A 34 -29.09 20.62 6.24
C ASP A 34 -27.92 20.07 7.06
N GLN A 35 -28.16 19.12 7.96
CA GLN A 35 -27.06 18.43 8.65
C GLN A 35 -26.45 17.36 7.75
N GLY A 36 -25.10 17.34 7.63
CA GLY A 36 -24.35 16.29 6.92
C GLY A 36 -24.56 14.92 7.55
N ILE A 37 -25.12 13.98 6.79
CA ILE A 37 -25.49 12.63 7.27
C ILE A 37 -24.58 11.53 6.77
N VAL A 38 -24.03 11.68 5.57
CA VAL A 38 -23.20 10.65 4.94
C VAL A 38 -22.21 11.26 3.94
N ASP A 39 -21.00 10.73 3.91
CA ASP A 39 -20.03 11.01 2.85
C ASP A 39 -20.17 9.96 1.75
N MET A 40 -20.46 10.40 0.54
CA MET A 40 -20.57 9.55 -0.65
C MET A 40 -19.35 9.71 -1.54
N LEU A 41 -18.87 8.61 -2.10
CA LEU A 41 -17.77 8.59 -3.06
C LEU A 41 -18.31 8.28 -4.46
N THR A 42 -18.12 9.21 -5.36
CA THR A 42 -18.37 9.03 -6.79
C THR A 42 -17.07 8.68 -7.53
N ASP A 43 -17.14 8.37 -8.78
CA ASP A 43 -15.96 8.21 -9.67
C ASP A 43 -15.09 9.47 -9.72
N LYS A 44 -15.67 10.64 -9.42
CA LYS A 44 -15.06 11.95 -9.61
C LYS A 44 -14.68 12.68 -8.31
N ALA A 45 -15.47 12.54 -7.23
CA ALA A 45 -15.26 13.28 -5.99
C ALA A 45 -15.90 12.59 -4.77
N ALA A 46 -15.49 13.02 -3.57
CA ALA A 46 -16.26 12.78 -2.35
C ALA A 46 -17.27 13.93 -2.18
N VAL A 47 -18.52 13.58 -1.94
CA VAL A 47 -19.62 14.53 -1.75
C VAL A 47 -20.29 14.23 -0.42
N GLU A 48 -20.43 15.25 0.42
CA GLU A 48 -21.22 15.17 1.63
C GLU A 48 -22.70 15.35 1.28
N ILE A 49 -23.54 14.45 1.77
CA ILE A 49 -25.00 14.52 1.60
C ILE A 49 -25.60 14.99 2.90
N GLU A 50 -26.43 16.04 2.80
CA GLU A 50 -27.13 16.66 3.92
C GLU A 50 -28.56 16.14 4.02
N SER A 51 -29.12 16.15 5.23
CA SER A 51 -30.53 15.75 5.47
C SER A 51 -31.49 16.83 4.98
N PRO A 52 -32.49 16.50 4.15
CA PRO A 52 -33.50 17.47 3.72
C PRO A 52 -34.60 17.72 4.77
N VAL A 53 -34.59 17.00 5.89
CA VAL A 53 -35.62 17.10 6.95
C VAL A 53 -35.01 16.86 8.31
N ALA A 54 -35.59 17.51 9.34
CA ALA A 54 -35.27 17.22 10.72
C ALA A 54 -36.10 16.03 11.23
N GLY A 55 -35.49 15.13 12.01
CA GLY A 55 -36.17 13.98 12.57
C GLY A 55 -35.25 12.96 13.22
N THR A 56 -35.78 11.78 13.56
CA THR A 56 -35.01 10.70 14.18
C THR A 56 -34.72 9.58 13.15
N VAL A 57 -33.49 9.18 13.05
CA VAL A 57 -33.02 8.10 12.13
C VAL A 57 -33.62 6.78 12.60
N LYS A 58 -34.43 6.16 11.74
CA LYS A 58 -35.02 4.84 11.99
C LYS A 58 -34.18 3.71 11.40
N GLU A 59 -33.66 3.90 10.19
CA GLU A 59 -32.95 2.85 9.47
C GLU A 59 -31.97 3.48 8.48
N LEU A 60 -30.77 2.91 8.42
CA LEU A 60 -29.81 3.12 7.34
C LEU A 60 -30.04 1.99 6.34
N CYS A 61 -30.37 2.31 5.09
CA CYS A 61 -30.79 1.30 4.11
C CYS A 61 -29.63 0.43 3.66
N ASP A 62 -28.38 0.94 3.74
CA ASP A 62 -27.17 0.22 3.33
C ASP A 62 -26.00 0.51 4.28
N GLU A 63 -25.03 -0.42 4.29
CA GLU A 63 -23.80 -0.27 5.10
C GLU A 63 -22.73 0.54 4.37
N ALA A 64 -21.78 1.11 5.13
CA ALA A 64 -20.59 1.73 4.57
C ALA A 64 -19.84 0.77 3.63
N GLY A 65 -19.45 1.26 2.43
CA GLY A 65 -18.86 0.47 1.36
C GLY A 65 -19.84 -0.15 0.38
N SER A 66 -21.15 0.09 0.52
CA SER A 66 -22.19 -0.35 -0.45
C SER A 66 -22.32 0.68 -1.58
N MET A 67 -22.66 0.18 -2.79
CA MET A 67 -22.97 1.02 -3.94
C MET A 67 -24.48 1.25 -3.98
N ILE A 68 -24.89 2.51 -4.09
CA ILE A 68 -26.30 2.90 -4.23
C ILE A 68 -26.49 3.62 -5.56
N ALA A 69 -27.48 3.21 -6.33
CA ALA A 69 -27.88 3.90 -7.55
C ALA A 69 -28.57 5.24 -7.21
N VAL A 70 -28.40 6.25 -8.07
CA VAL A 70 -29.13 7.53 -7.96
C VAL A 70 -30.63 7.24 -7.95
N GLY A 71 -31.35 7.83 -6.97
CA GLY A 71 -32.77 7.57 -6.72
C GLY A 71 -33.05 6.36 -5.82
N GLY A 72 -32.02 5.56 -5.44
CA GLY A 72 -32.16 4.48 -4.46
C GLY A 72 -32.38 4.98 -3.03
N PRO A 73 -33.04 4.21 -2.15
CA PRO A 73 -33.29 4.60 -0.77
C PRO A 73 -31.96 4.64 0.01
N LEU A 74 -31.69 5.75 0.68
CA LEU A 74 -30.46 5.99 1.45
C LEU A 74 -30.71 5.83 2.95
N ILE A 75 -31.73 6.52 3.46
CA ILE A 75 -32.06 6.56 4.90
C ILE A 75 -33.55 6.73 5.11
N ARG A 76 -34.07 6.21 6.22
CA ARG A 76 -35.44 6.42 6.70
C ARG A 76 -35.41 7.24 8.00
N ILE A 77 -36.11 8.39 7.98
CA ILE A 77 -36.18 9.35 9.09
C ILE A 77 -37.63 9.44 9.56
N GLU A 78 -37.86 9.34 10.86
CA GLU A 78 -39.15 9.60 11.48
C GLU A 78 -39.29 11.11 11.72
N ILE A 79 -40.35 11.70 11.13
CA ILE A 79 -40.64 13.15 11.21
C ILE A 79 -41.95 13.44 11.93
N GLU A 80 -42.07 14.63 12.48
CA GLU A 80 -43.33 15.15 13.02
C GLU A 80 -44.20 15.68 11.86
N GLY A 81 -44.95 14.79 11.17
CA GLY A 81 -45.78 15.14 10.02
C GLY A 81 -46.15 13.92 9.15
N ASP A 82 -46.74 14.17 7.98
CA ASP A 82 -47.03 13.14 7.01
C ASP A 82 -45.72 12.77 6.29
N GLY A 83 -45.33 11.47 6.33
CA GLY A 83 -44.17 10.94 5.63
C GLY A 83 -44.42 10.84 4.11
N ASN A 84 -43.36 10.57 3.35
CA ASN A 84 -43.43 10.32 1.90
C ASN A 84 -43.47 8.84 1.51
N THR A 85 -43.66 7.96 2.50
CA THR A 85 -43.75 6.51 2.27
C THR A 85 -45.20 6.15 1.94
N ASP A 86 -45.51 6.08 0.67
CA ASP A 86 -46.69 5.30 0.22
C ASP A 86 -46.35 3.82 0.42
N GLU A 87 -47.23 3.12 1.14
CA GLU A 87 -47.23 1.66 1.22
C GLU A 87 -47.55 1.06 -0.16
N ALA A 88 -46.54 0.93 -1.00
CA ALA A 88 -46.66 0.12 -2.19
C ALA A 88 -45.31 -0.46 -2.60
N GLU A 89 -45.30 -1.77 -2.52
CA GLU A 89 -44.47 -2.72 -3.27
C GLU A 89 -43.03 -2.97 -2.82
N ALA A 90 -42.94 -3.99 -1.95
CA ALA A 90 -41.87 -4.97 -2.04
C ALA A 90 -41.92 -5.65 -3.43
N SER A 91 -41.28 -5.08 -4.42
CA SER A 91 -40.97 -5.79 -5.67
C SER A 91 -39.65 -6.49 -5.48
N GLU A 92 -39.69 -7.80 -5.22
CA GLU A 92 -38.56 -8.68 -5.47
C GLU A 92 -38.01 -8.43 -6.89
N PRO A 93 -36.70 -8.28 -7.06
CA PRO A 93 -36.12 -8.26 -8.40
C PRO A 93 -36.31 -9.63 -9.04
N ALA A 94 -37.09 -9.69 -10.14
CA ALA A 94 -37.23 -10.86 -10.97
C ALA A 94 -35.85 -11.37 -11.42
N PRO A 95 -35.60 -12.70 -11.37
CA PRO A 95 -34.32 -13.25 -11.80
C PRO A 95 -34.15 -13.02 -13.31
N ALA A 96 -32.98 -12.46 -13.65
CA ALA A 96 -32.53 -12.27 -15.03
C ALA A 96 -32.60 -13.60 -15.81
N PRO A 97 -33.07 -13.62 -17.08
CA PRO A 97 -33.15 -14.84 -17.86
C PRO A 97 -31.76 -15.44 -18.10
N ARG A 98 -31.61 -16.70 -17.73
CA ARG A 98 -30.44 -17.51 -18.09
C ARG A 98 -30.27 -17.54 -19.59
N PRO A 99 -29.07 -17.36 -20.13
CA PRO A 99 -28.80 -17.65 -21.53
C PRO A 99 -28.95 -19.13 -21.79
N GLU A 100 -29.73 -19.49 -22.83
CA GLU A 100 -29.88 -20.85 -23.34
C GLU A 100 -28.52 -21.39 -23.80
N PRO A 101 -28.23 -22.69 -23.61
CA PRO A 101 -26.97 -23.28 -24.04
C PRO A 101 -26.93 -23.43 -25.57
N LYS A 102 -25.89 -22.81 -26.17
CA LYS A 102 -25.56 -22.97 -27.59
C LYS A 102 -25.01 -24.38 -27.82
N PRO A 103 -25.31 -25.05 -28.92
CA PRO A 103 -24.92 -26.44 -29.16
C PRO A 103 -23.39 -26.59 -29.23
N GLU A 104 -22.91 -27.59 -28.54
CA GLU A 104 -21.52 -28.06 -28.51
C GLU A 104 -21.06 -28.51 -29.93
N ALA A 105 -19.93 -28.01 -30.38
CA ALA A 105 -19.23 -28.57 -31.54
C ALA A 105 -18.34 -29.73 -31.06
N PRO A 106 -18.15 -30.81 -31.86
CA PRO A 106 -17.49 -32.02 -31.39
C PRO A 106 -15.98 -31.84 -31.14
N ALA A 107 -15.51 -32.41 -30.03
CA ALA A 107 -14.14 -32.43 -29.58
C ALA A 107 -13.20 -33.14 -30.59
N PRO A 108 -11.95 -32.65 -30.78
CA PRO A 108 -10.90 -33.40 -31.50
C PRO A 108 -10.36 -34.54 -30.63
N ALA A 109 -10.04 -35.65 -31.26
CA ALA A 109 -9.52 -36.87 -30.69
C ALA A 109 -8.17 -36.69 -29.94
N PRO A 110 -7.89 -37.49 -28.90
CA PRO A 110 -6.66 -37.34 -28.10
C PRO A 110 -5.42 -37.84 -28.84
N ALA A 111 -4.34 -37.07 -28.75
CA ALA A 111 -3.00 -37.46 -29.15
C ALA A 111 -2.40 -38.40 -28.09
N PRO A 112 -1.47 -39.32 -28.47
CA PRO A 112 -1.01 -40.41 -27.62
C PRO A 112 -0.10 -39.92 -26.47
N GLU A 113 -0.38 -40.47 -25.29
CA GLU A 113 0.43 -40.37 -24.08
C GLU A 113 1.88 -40.86 -24.30
N SER A 114 2.81 -40.00 -23.98
CA SER A 114 4.21 -40.43 -23.80
C SER A 114 4.43 -40.80 -22.32
N GLU A 115 4.83 -42.04 -22.08
CA GLU A 115 5.13 -42.62 -20.77
C GLU A 115 6.18 -41.82 -19.98
N PRO A 116 5.99 -41.57 -18.67
CA PRO A 116 7.03 -41.00 -17.83
C PRO A 116 8.05 -42.07 -17.42
N LYS A 117 9.32 -41.84 -17.74
CA LYS A 117 10.45 -42.62 -17.24
C LYS A 117 10.51 -42.57 -15.71
N SER A 118 10.44 -43.78 -15.12
CA SER A 118 10.68 -44.08 -13.71
C SER A 118 12.03 -43.51 -13.24
N VAL A 119 11.99 -42.58 -12.26
CA VAL A 119 13.16 -42.17 -11.49
C VAL A 119 13.22 -43.03 -10.23
N ALA A 120 14.33 -43.73 -10.06
CA ALA A 120 14.61 -44.64 -8.98
C ALA A 120 14.53 -43.98 -7.61
N LYS A 121 13.82 -44.65 -6.70
CA LYS A 121 13.70 -44.37 -5.27
C LYS A 121 15.06 -44.57 -4.59
N PRO A 122 15.59 -43.64 -3.78
CA PRO A 122 16.78 -43.89 -2.98
C PRO A 122 16.43 -44.87 -1.83
N ALA A 123 17.36 -45.83 -1.59
CA ALA A 123 17.27 -46.81 -0.52
C ALA A 123 17.32 -46.16 0.87
N PRO A 124 16.68 -46.77 1.88
CA PRO A 124 16.69 -46.22 3.23
C PRO A 124 18.06 -46.43 3.90
N ALA A 125 18.57 -45.39 4.54
CA ALA A 125 19.74 -45.41 5.39
C ALA A 125 19.45 -46.22 6.69
N PRO A 126 20.46 -46.86 7.28
CA PRO A 126 20.26 -47.75 8.44
C PRO A 126 19.91 -46.99 9.71
N ALA A 127 18.98 -47.53 10.46
CA ALA A 127 18.51 -47.03 11.75
C ALA A 127 19.65 -46.97 12.77
N ALA A 128 19.88 -45.79 13.34
CA ALA A 128 20.69 -45.61 14.55
C ALA A 128 19.93 -46.11 15.80
N PRO A 129 20.62 -46.60 16.81
CA PRO A 129 19.97 -47.26 17.96
C PRO A 129 19.18 -46.25 18.82
N ALA A 130 18.06 -46.73 19.33
CA ALA A 130 17.18 -46.00 20.23
C ALA A 130 17.96 -45.58 21.50
N SER A 131 18.19 -44.30 21.64
CA SER A 131 18.63 -43.68 22.88
C SER A 131 17.41 -43.35 23.74
N ALA A 132 17.55 -43.67 25.02
CA ALA A 132 16.54 -43.63 26.04
C ALA A 132 15.65 -42.38 26.02
N ALA A 133 14.35 -42.63 26.19
CA ALA A 133 13.33 -41.60 26.38
C ALA A 133 13.70 -40.67 27.53
N SER A 134 14.18 -39.47 27.23
CA SER A 134 14.20 -38.39 28.19
C SER A 134 12.74 -37.94 28.39
N ILE A 135 12.22 -38.24 29.56
CA ILE A 135 10.93 -37.72 30.04
C ILE A 135 11.01 -36.20 29.98
N ARG A 136 10.33 -35.59 29.00
CA ARG A 136 10.11 -34.18 29.00
C ARG A 136 9.22 -33.84 30.18
N GLN A 137 9.81 -33.29 31.23
CA GLN A 137 9.05 -32.66 32.29
C GLN A 137 8.22 -31.53 31.68
N SER A 138 6.93 -31.76 31.58
CA SER A 138 5.95 -30.71 31.26
C SER A 138 6.04 -29.64 32.33
N GLY A 139 6.30 -28.38 31.95
CA GLY A 139 6.30 -27.26 32.86
C GLY A 139 4.99 -27.21 33.66
N ALA A 140 5.07 -27.33 34.94
CA ALA A 140 3.92 -27.22 35.83
C ALA A 140 3.40 -25.77 35.72
N LEU A 141 2.11 -25.62 35.39
CA LEU A 141 1.41 -24.34 35.40
C LEU A 141 1.51 -23.71 36.79
N PRO A 142 1.68 -22.39 36.93
CA PRO A 142 1.67 -21.74 38.22
C PRO A 142 0.33 -22.03 38.93
N ARG A 143 0.42 -22.39 40.20
CA ARG A 143 -0.76 -22.68 41.03
C ARG A 143 -1.68 -21.46 41.08
N LYS A 144 -2.99 -21.70 41.17
CA LYS A 144 -3.98 -20.63 41.31
C LYS A 144 -3.64 -19.71 42.50
N ALA A 145 -3.75 -18.42 42.33
CA ALA A 145 -3.51 -17.47 43.40
C ALA A 145 -4.41 -17.77 44.61
N GLY A 146 -3.79 -18.00 45.79
CA GLY A 146 -4.46 -18.35 47.06
C GLY A 146 -4.31 -19.80 47.52
N GLU A 147 -3.77 -20.70 46.72
CA GLU A 147 -3.56 -22.11 47.10
C GLU A 147 -2.26 -22.27 47.89
N LYS A 148 -2.36 -22.73 49.15
CA LYS A 148 -1.19 -22.90 50.01
C LYS A 148 -0.37 -24.14 49.54
N PRO A 149 0.96 -23.98 49.24
CA PRO A 149 1.78 -25.08 48.75
C PRO A 149 1.88 -26.19 49.83
N LEU A 150 1.61 -27.42 49.39
CA LEU A 150 1.78 -28.61 50.24
C LEU A 150 3.27 -28.98 50.29
N ALA A 151 3.89 -28.88 51.45
CA ALA A 151 5.29 -29.26 51.68
C ALA A 151 5.50 -29.76 53.11
N SER A 152 6.46 -30.63 53.31
CA SER A 152 6.85 -31.09 54.66
C SER A 152 7.51 -29.97 55.46
N PRO A 153 7.49 -30.02 56.81
CA PRO A 153 8.15 -29.01 57.64
C PRO A 153 9.65 -28.85 57.34
N ALA A 154 10.33 -29.91 56.94
CA ALA A 154 11.75 -29.90 56.57
C ALA A 154 11.98 -29.12 55.26
N VAL A 155 11.13 -29.32 54.22
CA VAL A 155 11.19 -28.62 52.95
C VAL A 155 10.88 -27.14 53.15
N ARG A 156 9.90 -26.81 54.02
CA ARG A 156 9.55 -25.41 54.33
C ARG A 156 10.74 -24.66 55.00
N ARG A 157 11.39 -25.27 55.98
CA ARG A 157 12.55 -24.67 56.66
C ARG A 157 13.71 -24.44 55.71
N ARG A 158 13.99 -25.45 54.83
CA ARG A 158 15.07 -25.34 53.84
C ARG A 158 14.79 -24.29 52.78
N ALA A 159 13.57 -24.20 52.29
CA ALA A 159 13.17 -23.14 51.32
C ALA A 159 13.29 -21.75 51.99
N GLN A 160 12.88 -21.63 53.24
CA GLN A 160 12.96 -20.37 53.98
C GLN A 160 14.42 -19.94 54.22
N SER A 161 15.32 -20.90 54.59
CA SER A 161 16.76 -20.61 54.75
C SER A 161 17.45 -20.21 53.44
N LEU A 162 16.91 -20.61 52.30
CA LEU A 162 17.41 -20.27 50.95
C LEU A 162 16.67 -19.13 50.28
N GLY A 163 15.70 -18.51 50.97
CA GLY A 163 14.92 -17.39 50.42
C GLY A 163 13.97 -17.77 49.29
N ILE A 164 13.65 -19.07 49.11
CA ILE A 164 12.83 -19.56 48.01
C ILE A 164 11.35 -19.57 48.41
N GLN A 165 10.52 -18.97 47.60
CA GLN A 165 9.07 -19.01 47.78
C GLN A 165 8.51 -20.34 47.21
N LEU A 166 7.98 -21.20 48.07
CA LEU A 166 7.42 -22.51 47.67
C LEU A 166 6.23 -22.42 46.70
N ALA A 167 5.63 -21.25 46.54
CA ALA A 167 4.57 -21.01 45.54
C ALA A 167 5.04 -21.22 44.10
N PHE A 168 6.34 -21.03 43.85
CA PHE A 168 6.93 -21.15 42.50
C PHE A 168 7.62 -22.51 42.27
N VAL A 169 7.69 -23.35 43.28
CA VAL A 169 8.32 -24.68 43.17
C VAL A 169 7.27 -25.72 42.76
N PRO A 170 7.39 -26.38 41.60
CA PRO A 170 6.49 -27.46 41.20
C PRO A 170 6.68 -28.65 42.15
N GLY A 171 5.58 -29.28 42.61
CA GLY A 171 5.62 -30.44 43.47
C GLY A 171 5.35 -31.72 42.68
N SER A 172 6.26 -32.71 42.74
CA SER A 172 6.12 -34.01 42.09
C SER A 172 5.56 -35.10 43.03
N GLY A 173 5.45 -34.85 44.33
CA GLY A 173 4.95 -35.80 45.32
C GLY A 173 3.44 -36.01 45.30
N PRO A 174 2.91 -36.99 46.11
CA PRO A 174 1.47 -37.26 46.18
C PRO A 174 0.65 -36.02 46.49
N ALA A 175 -0.47 -35.85 45.77
CA ALA A 175 -1.34 -34.66 45.81
C ALA A 175 -0.61 -33.34 45.53
N GLY A 176 0.45 -33.36 44.67
CA GLY A 176 1.19 -32.15 44.32
C GLY A 176 2.08 -31.59 45.44
N ARG A 177 2.48 -32.47 46.39
CA ARG A 177 3.36 -32.08 47.49
C ARG A 177 4.78 -31.85 46.98
N ILE A 178 5.39 -30.75 47.46
CA ILE A 178 6.78 -30.40 47.14
C ILE A 178 7.70 -31.32 47.97
N THR A 179 8.56 -32.01 47.27
CA THR A 179 9.60 -32.89 47.85
C THR A 179 10.92 -32.15 47.95
N GLN A 180 11.92 -32.78 48.67
CA GLN A 180 13.27 -32.20 48.70
C GLN A 180 13.95 -32.21 47.35
N GLN A 181 13.67 -33.24 46.51
CA GLN A 181 14.20 -33.34 45.15
C GLN A 181 13.66 -32.23 44.24
N ASP A 182 12.39 -31.84 44.40
CA ASP A 182 11.81 -30.71 43.64
C ASP A 182 12.48 -29.38 43.99
N LEU A 183 12.81 -29.18 45.28
CA LEU A 183 13.51 -27.98 45.72
C LEU A 183 14.96 -27.97 45.20
N ASP A 184 15.65 -29.11 45.20
CA ASP A 184 17.00 -29.23 44.66
C ASP A 184 17.03 -28.99 43.14
N ALA A 185 16.07 -29.56 42.40
CA ALA A 185 15.91 -29.32 40.96
C ALA A 185 15.64 -27.87 40.66
N PHE A 186 14.82 -27.21 41.46
CA PHE A 186 14.53 -25.76 41.30
C PHE A 186 15.79 -24.92 41.56
N ILE A 187 16.58 -25.24 42.58
CA ILE A 187 17.84 -24.53 42.86
C ILE A 187 18.86 -24.72 41.73
N GLN A 188 18.97 -25.94 41.19
CA GLN A 188 19.86 -26.20 40.05
C GLN A 188 19.44 -25.50 38.78
N ALA A 189 18.14 -25.37 38.52
CA ALA A 189 17.58 -24.63 37.39
C ALA A 189 17.84 -23.12 37.54
N ASP A 190 17.76 -22.58 38.75
CA ASP A 190 18.01 -21.16 39.05
C ASP A 190 19.52 -20.82 39.00
N ALA A 191 20.38 -21.74 39.52
CA ALA A 191 21.84 -21.61 39.46
C ALA A 191 22.42 -21.76 38.04
N GLY A 192 21.69 -22.40 37.13
CA GLY A 192 22.09 -22.63 35.75
C GLY A 192 21.89 -21.42 34.83
N GLY A 193 21.38 -20.29 35.30
CA GLY A 193 21.23 -19.06 34.49
C GLY A 193 20.46 -19.30 33.19
N ALA A 194 19.51 -20.25 33.16
CA ALA A 194 18.61 -20.38 32.03
C ALA A 194 17.78 -19.11 31.98
N ALA A 195 18.20 -18.17 31.13
CA ALA A 195 17.39 -17.04 30.72
C ALA A 195 15.97 -17.58 30.54
N ALA A 196 15.02 -17.05 31.31
CA ALA A 196 13.60 -17.28 31.06
C ALA A 196 13.37 -16.78 29.64
N GLY A 197 13.51 -17.68 28.67
CA GLY A 197 13.17 -17.42 27.30
C GLY A 197 11.73 -16.93 27.34
N THR A 198 11.52 -15.68 26.98
CA THR A 198 10.20 -15.13 26.78
C THR A 198 9.51 -16.04 25.76
N GLN A 199 8.78 -17.04 26.25
CA GLN A 199 7.94 -17.87 25.39
C GLN A 199 6.95 -16.91 24.75
N ARG A 200 7.23 -16.55 23.48
CA ARG A 200 6.31 -15.75 22.69
C ARG A 200 5.04 -16.56 22.53
N MET A 201 3.98 -16.07 23.14
CA MET A 201 2.66 -16.70 22.97
C MET A 201 2.22 -16.54 21.51
N PRO A 202 1.65 -17.60 20.91
CA PRO A 202 1.03 -17.48 19.60
C PRO A 202 -0.07 -16.42 19.65
N LYS A 203 -0.14 -15.57 18.62
CA LYS A 203 -1.21 -14.59 18.46
C LYS A 203 -2.30 -15.20 17.58
N PRO A 204 -3.40 -15.72 18.12
CA PRO A 204 -4.42 -16.46 17.36
C PRO A 204 -5.46 -15.53 16.67
N GLY A 205 -5.35 -14.21 16.85
CA GLY A 205 -6.34 -13.27 16.31
C GLY A 205 -6.18 -13.07 14.81
N VAL A 206 -7.28 -13.12 14.07
CA VAL A 206 -7.45 -12.67 12.70
C VAL A 206 -8.38 -11.46 12.76
N GLU A 207 -8.04 -10.41 12.05
CA GLU A 207 -8.85 -9.19 11.91
C GLU A 207 -9.26 -9.07 10.44
N ASP A 208 -10.55 -9.11 10.18
CA ASP A 208 -11.11 -8.93 8.85
C ASP A 208 -11.35 -7.43 8.60
N ILE A 209 -10.61 -6.84 7.66
CA ILE A 209 -10.69 -5.41 7.32
C ILE A 209 -11.31 -5.28 5.93
N ARG A 210 -12.46 -4.63 5.83
CA ARG A 210 -13.07 -4.27 4.54
C ARG A 210 -12.22 -3.21 3.84
N ILE A 211 -11.97 -3.40 2.55
CA ILE A 211 -11.28 -2.41 1.72
C ILE A 211 -12.33 -1.52 1.05
N ILE A 212 -12.45 -0.30 1.55
CA ILE A 212 -13.44 0.71 1.11
C ILE A 212 -12.76 2.01 0.71
N GLY A 213 -13.52 2.94 0.11
CA GLY A 213 -13.11 4.30 -0.16
C GLY A 213 -11.88 4.40 -1.08
N LEU A 214 -10.98 5.34 -0.79
CA LEU A 214 -9.78 5.58 -1.60
C LEU A 214 -8.94 4.32 -1.83
N ARG A 215 -8.80 3.46 -0.80
CA ARG A 215 -8.04 2.20 -0.94
C ARG A 215 -8.66 1.25 -1.95
N ARG A 216 -9.99 1.15 -2.01
CA ARG A 216 -10.70 0.34 -3.00
C ARG A 216 -10.48 0.88 -4.42
N ARG A 217 -10.59 2.21 -4.61
CA ARG A 217 -10.32 2.88 -5.90
C ARG A 217 -8.89 2.63 -6.37
N ILE A 218 -7.91 2.77 -5.48
CA ILE A 218 -6.51 2.46 -5.80
C ILE A 218 -6.36 0.99 -6.21
N ALA A 219 -6.99 0.05 -5.48
CA ALA A 219 -6.91 -1.37 -5.79
C ALA A 219 -7.47 -1.67 -7.18
N THR A 220 -8.65 -1.13 -7.51
CA THR A 220 -9.29 -1.30 -8.82
C THR A 220 -8.43 -0.69 -9.94
N ALA A 221 -7.94 0.55 -9.77
CA ALA A 221 -7.10 1.22 -10.75
C ALA A 221 -5.79 0.45 -11.00
N MET A 222 -5.12 -0.01 -9.95
CA MET A 222 -3.87 -0.79 -10.08
C MET A 222 -4.09 -2.14 -10.74
N GLN A 223 -5.21 -2.81 -10.43
CA GLN A 223 -5.59 -4.07 -11.07
C GLN A 223 -5.84 -3.87 -12.56
N GLN A 224 -6.64 -2.89 -12.94
CA GLN A 224 -6.92 -2.56 -14.34
C GLN A 224 -5.65 -2.20 -15.10
N THR A 225 -4.80 -1.34 -14.52
CA THR A 225 -3.52 -0.96 -15.11
C THR A 225 -2.64 -2.18 -15.39
N LYS A 226 -2.53 -3.11 -14.43
CA LYS A 226 -1.72 -4.32 -14.60
C LYS A 226 -2.29 -5.32 -15.59
N GLN A 227 -3.60 -5.36 -15.74
CA GLN A 227 -4.27 -6.23 -16.71
C GLN A 227 -4.20 -5.70 -18.14
N ARG A 228 -4.28 -4.37 -18.33
CA ARG A 228 -4.33 -3.72 -19.65
C ARG A 228 -2.93 -3.42 -20.22
N ILE A 229 -2.00 -2.97 -19.39
CA ILE A 229 -0.67 -2.50 -19.83
C ILE A 229 0.36 -3.63 -19.73
N PRO A 230 0.97 -4.06 -20.84
CA PRO A 230 2.12 -4.96 -20.84
C PRO A 230 3.37 -4.19 -20.38
N HIS A 231 3.55 -4.07 -19.07
CA HIS A 231 4.70 -3.39 -18.50
C HIS A 231 5.99 -4.13 -18.80
N PHE A 232 6.99 -3.41 -19.29
CA PHE A 232 8.37 -3.87 -19.19
C PHE A 232 9.20 -2.89 -18.37
N ALA A 233 10.21 -3.40 -17.68
CA ALA A 233 11.05 -2.59 -16.82
C ALA A 233 12.44 -2.43 -17.43
N TYR A 234 13.00 -1.22 -17.33
CA TYR A 234 14.38 -0.91 -17.64
C TYR A 234 15.04 -0.31 -16.41
N VAL A 235 16.09 -0.95 -15.91
CA VAL A 235 16.81 -0.52 -14.70
C VAL A 235 18.23 -0.18 -15.07
N GLU A 236 18.67 1.03 -14.71
CA GLU A 236 20.00 1.54 -15.04
C GLU A 236 20.68 2.11 -13.80
N GLU A 237 21.97 1.81 -13.66
CA GLU A 237 22.81 2.35 -12.61
C GLU A 237 23.38 3.72 -13.03
N VAL A 238 23.27 4.71 -12.13
CA VAL A 238 23.69 6.09 -12.35
C VAL A 238 24.66 6.52 -11.24
N ASP A 239 25.81 7.05 -11.59
CA ASP A 239 26.75 7.67 -10.66
C ASP A 239 26.32 9.11 -10.37
N VAL A 240 25.77 9.33 -9.19
CA VAL A 240 25.24 10.65 -8.78
C VAL A 240 26.21 11.42 -7.87
N THR A 241 27.48 11.07 -7.84
CA THR A 241 28.49 11.71 -6.97
C THR A 241 28.61 13.20 -7.25
N GLU A 242 28.74 13.56 -8.53
CA GLU A 242 28.83 14.98 -8.96
C GLU A 242 27.51 15.72 -8.74
N LEU A 243 26.39 15.06 -9.03
CA LEU A 243 25.06 15.62 -8.80
C LEU A 243 24.81 15.90 -7.31
N GLU A 244 25.20 14.99 -6.43
CA GLU A 244 25.03 15.15 -5.00
C GLU A 244 25.93 16.29 -4.44
N SER A 245 27.16 16.41 -4.95
CA SER A 245 28.07 17.52 -4.63
C SER A 245 27.44 18.86 -5.05
N LEU A 246 26.93 18.97 -6.28
CA LEU A 246 26.24 20.15 -6.76
C LEU A 246 25.00 20.47 -5.92
N ARG A 247 24.19 19.47 -5.64
CA ARG A 247 22.97 19.63 -4.83
C ARG A 247 23.28 20.16 -3.43
N GLN A 248 24.32 19.62 -2.78
CA GLN A 248 24.77 20.09 -1.48
C GLN A 248 25.26 21.54 -1.53
N HIS A 249 26.06 21.88 -2.52
CA HIS A 249 26.53 23.24 -2.73
C HIS A 249 25.36 24.22 -2.93
N LEU A 250 24.44 23.92 -3.82
CA LEU A 250 23.26 24.76 -4.06
C LEU A 250 22.39 24.92 -2.81
N ASN A 251 22.21 23.86 -2.03
CA ASN A 251 21.47 23.94 -0.78
C ASN A 251 22.18 24.77 0.31
N ALA A 252 23.51 24.80 0.31
CA ALA A 252 24.30 25.63 1.24
C ALA A 252 24.22 27.12 0.92
N THR A 253 24.02 27.45 -0.36
CA THR A 253 24.00 28.84 -0.87
C THR A 253 22.58 29.33 -1.23
N LYS A 254 21.55 28.53 -0.98
CA LYS A 254 20.17 28.89 -1.31
C LYS A 254 19.68 30.11 -0.55
N ARG A 255 18.80 30.91 -1.15
CA ARG A 255 18.10 32.01 -0.46
C ARG A 255 17.05 31.45 0.51
N GLU A 256 16.60 32.28 1.45
CA GLU A 256 15.60 31.90 2.44
C GLU A 256 14.25 31.50 1.84
N ASP A 257 13.86 32.15 0.73
CA ASP A 257 12.62 31.90 -0.01
C ASP A 257 12.66 30.61 -0.84
N GLN A 258 13.83 30.02 -1.06
CA GLN A 258 14.02 28.84 -1.88
C GLN A 258 13.80 27.53 -1.09
N SER A 259 13.06 26.60 -1.66
CA SER A 259 12.87 25.26 -1.10
C SER A 259 14.16 24.46 -1.19
N LYS A 260 14.36 23.52 -0.24
CA LYS A 260 15.50 22.60 -0.28
C LYS A 260 15.42 21.69 -1.52
N LEU A 261 16.51 21.64 -2.28
CA LEU A 261 16.65 20.75 -3.43
C LEU A 261 16.83 19.29 -2.97
N THR A 262 16.01 18.41 -3.56
CA THR A 262 16.18 16.96 -3.54
C THR A 262 16.66 16.48 -4.91
N ILE A 263 16.76 15.18 -5.14
CA ILE A 263 17.11 14.62 -6.47
C ILE A 263 15.99 14.82 -7.49
N LEU A 264 14.72 14.84 -7.06
CA LEU A 264 13.57 14.88 -7.96
C LEU A 264 13.51 16.10 -8.89
N PRO A 265 13.79 17.35 -8.46
CA PRO A 265 13.89 18.49 -9.37
C PRO A 265 14.93 18.30 -10.48
N PHE A 266 16.08 17.68 -10.17
CA PHE A 266 17.12 17.42 -11.18
C PHE A 266 16.66 16.35 -12.19
N LEU A 267 15.97 15.30 -11.71
CA LEU A 267 15.38 14.31 -12.61
C LEU A 267 14.27 14.93 -13.46
N ALA A 268 13.42 15.78 -12.90
CA ALA A 268 12.39 16.49 -13.66
C ALA A 268 13.02 17.42 -14.73
N ARG A 269 14.13 18.10 -14.42
CA ARG A 269 14.88 18.90 -15.39
C ARG A 269 15.52 18.02 -16.47
N ALA A 270 16.08 16.86 -16.10
CA ALA A 270 16.61 15.91 -17.07
C ALA A 270 15.52 15.38 -18.01
N LEU A 271 14.30 15.17 -17.51
CA LEU A 271 13.14 14.81 -18.32
C LEU A 271 12.75 15.93 -19.31
N VAL A 272 12.70 17.18 -18.85
CA VAL A 272 12.44 18.35 -19.70
C VAL A 272 13.39 18.38 -20.90
N ILE A 273 14.67 18.10 -20.68
CA ILE A 273 15.69 18.09 -21.74
C ILE A 273 15.58 16.84 -22.63
N SER A 274 15.21 15.68 -22.07
CA SER A 274 15.25 14.41 -22.79
C SER A 274 13.99 14.11 -23.58
N VAL A 275 12.81 14.50 -23.08
CA VAL A 275 11.50 14.21 -23.68
C VAL A 275 11.34 14.72 -25.12
N PRO A 276 11.83 15.93 -25.53
CA PRO A 276 11.74 16.36 -26.90
C PRO A 276 12.39 15.44 -27.93
N HIS A 277 13.39 14.64 -27.51
CA HIS A 277 14.06 13.63 -28.34
C HIS A 277 13.36 12.26 -28.33
N HIS A 278 12.45 12.04 -27.38
CA HIS A 278 11.70 10.80 -27.18
C HIS A 278 10.22 11.13 -26.91
N PRO A 279 9.51 11.81 -27.84
CA PRO A 279 8.17 12.35 -27.58
C PRO A 279 7.11 11.28 -27.30
N GLN A 280 7.33 10.03 -27.70
CA GLN A 280 6.42 8.91 -27.43
C GLN A 280 6.29 8.56 -25.94
N VAL A 281 7.26 8.96 -25.11
CA VAL A 281 7.18 8.68 -23.65
C VAL A 281 6.40 9.74 -22.86
N ASN A 282 6.17 10.92 -23.45
CA ASN A 282 5.35 11.98 -22.87
C ASN A 282 3.93 11.93 -23.45
N ALA A 283 3.24 10.85 -23.16
CA ALA A 283 1.98 10.53 -23.81
C ALA A 283 1.00 9.85 -22.84
N ARG A 284 -0.27 9.86 -23.24
CA ARG A 284 -1.36 9.12 -22.61
C ARG A 284 -2.02 8.26 -23.67
N PHE A 285 -2.23 7.00 -23.39
CA PHE A 285 -2.86 6.06 -24.30
C PHE A 285 -4.30 5.78 -23.87
N ASP A 286 -5.24 6.11 -24.74
CA ASP A 286 -6.65 5.77 -24.59
C ASP A 286 -6.87 4.38 -25.18
N ASP A 287 -6.99 3.37 -24.28
CA ASP A 287 -7.17 1.97 -24.65
C ASP A 287 -8.52 1.70 -25.36
N ASP A 288 -9.54 2.48 -25.05
CA ASP A 288 -10.90 2.24 -25.56
C ASP A 288 -11.06 2.88 -26.96
N ALA A 289 -10.33 3.95 -27.25
CA ALA A 289 -10.32 4.62 -28.53
C ALA A 289 -9.15 4.24 -29.45
N ASP A 290 -8.16 3.48 -28.95
CA ASP A 290 -6.88 3.18 -29.62
C ASP A 290 -6.11 4.45 -30.05
N ILE A 291 -6.17 5.52 -29.23
CA ILE A 291 -5.56 6.81 -29.53
C ILE A 291 -4.42 7.11 -28.58
N LEU A 292 -3.24 7.41 -29.14
CA LEU A 292 -2.09 7.93 -28.39
C LEU A 292 -2.10 9.46 -28.44
N HIS A 293 -2.32 10.08 -27.29
CA HIS A 293 -2.21 11.53 -27.11
C HIS A 293 -0.79 11.89 -26.69
N ARG A 294 0.02 12.43 -27.58
CA ARG A 294 1.35 12.97 -27.27
C ARG A 294 1.23 14.44 -26.89
N TYR A 295 1.97 14.82 -25.85
CA TYR A 295 1.93 16.18 -25.30
C TYR A 295 3.27 16.87 -25.53
N ASP A 296 3.24 18.14 -25.95
CA ASP A 296 4.43 18.99 -26.00
C ASP A 296 4.78 19.48 -24.59
N ALA A 297 3.77 19.82 -23.79
CA ALA A 297 3.93 20.21 -22.40
C ALA A 297 4.26 19.00 -21.52
N LEU A 298 5.21 19.16 -20.60
CA LEU A 298 5.59 18.11 -19.65
C LEU A 298 4.87 18.31 -18.31
N HIS A 299 3.90 17.45 -18.04
CA HIS A 299 3.15 17.44 -16.78
C HIS A 299 3.63 16.27 -15.93
N VAL A 300 4.48 16.55 -14.92
CA VAL A 300 5.14 15.51 -14.12
C VAL A 300 4.30 15.15 -12.91
N GLY A 301 3.78 13.92 -12.89
CA GLY A 301 3.20 13.31 -11.71
C GLY A 301 4.29 12.99 -10.68
N VAL A 302 4.05 13.30 -9.41
CA VAL A 302 4.99 13.04 -8.32
C VAL A 302 4.33 12.11 -7.30
N ALA A 303 4.66 10.82 -7.36
CA ALA A 303 4.07 9.83 -6.45
C ALA A 303 4.33 10.20 -4.99
N THR A 304 3.26 10.40 -4.22
CA THR A 304 3.30 10.89 -2.85
C THR A 304 2.53 9.97 -1.93
N GLN A 305 3.20 9.46 -0.88
CA GLN A 305 2.55 8.65 0.17
C GLN A 305 1.76 9.56 1.11
N THR A 306 0.49 9.16 1.34
CA THR A 306 -0.42 9.80 2.30
C THR A 306 -0.97 8.78 3.30
N PRO A 307 -1.61 9.20 4.40
CA PRO A 307 -2.26 8.27 5.32
C PRO A 307 -3.34 7.40 4.65
N GLY A 308 -4.08 7.94 3.67
CA GLY A 308 -5.11 7.20 2.92
C GLY A 308 -4.58 6.28 1.83
N GLY A 309 -3.32 6.44 1.41
CA GLY A 309 -2.69 5.66 0.33
C GLY A 309 -1.77 6.50 -0.54
N LEU A 310 -1.35 5.94 -1.68
CA LEU A 310 -0.53 6.64 -2.65
C LEU A 310 -1.40 7.50 -3.56
N VAL A 311 -1.04 8.79 -3.72
CA VAL A 311 -1.64 9.70 -4.69
C VAL A 311 -0.55 10.34 -5.54
N VAL A 312 -0.91 10.84 -6.72
CA VAL A 312 0.04 11.39 -7.70
C VAL A 312 -0.35 12.83 -8.04
N PRO A 313 0.04 13.81 -7.21
CA PRO A 313 -0.11 15.21 -7.57
C PRO A 313 0.78 15.59 -8.76
N VAL A 314 0.34 16.57 -9.55
CA VAL A 314 0.90 16.88 -10.86
C VAL A 314 1.54 18.27 -10.87
N MET A 315 2.84 18.31 -11.10
CA MET A 315 3.57 19.54 -11.44
C MET A 315 3.35 19.85 -12.93
N ARG A 316 2.50 20.83 -13.20
CA ARG A 316 2.20 21.22 -14.57
C ARG A 316 3.30 22.09 -15.17
N HIS A 317 3.50 21.96 -16.50
CA HIS A 317 4.44 22.77 -17.28
C HIS A 317 5.84 22.80 -16.68
N ALA A 318 6.40 21.61 -16.46
CA ALA A 318 7.76 21.48 -15.93
C ALA A 318 8.80 22.14 -16.84
N GLU A 319 8.54 22.17 -18.17
CA GLU A 319 9.39 22.82 -19.17
C GLU A 319 9.54 24.33 -18.95
N ALA A 320 8.53 24.96 -18.33
CA ALA A 320 8.52 26.41 -18.09
C ALA A 320 9.05 26.81 -16.70
N LYS A 321 9.56 25.84 -15.91
CA LYS A 321 9.96 26.06 -14.51
C LYS A 321 11.46 26.00 -14.33
N SER A 322 11.98 26.88 -13.46
CA SER A 322 13.35 26.76 -12.97
C SER A 322 13.48 25.57 -12.00
N LEU A 323 14.72 25.14 -11.74
CA LEU A 323 15.00 24.08 -10.78
C LEU A 323 14.43 24.39 -9.37
N TRP A 324 14.46 25.67 -8.97
CA TRP A 324 13.95 26.11 -7.67
C TRP A 324 12.41 26.12 -7.63
N ASP A 325 11.76 26.52 -8.73
CA ASP A 325 10.30 26.45 -8.85
C ASP A 325 9.81 25.00 -8.83
N MET A 326 10.50 24.10 -9.54
CA MET A 326 10.22 22.66 -9.46
C MET A 326 10.32 22.13 -8.03
N ALA A 327 11.36 22.51 -7.29
CA ALA A 327 11.53 22.10 -5.90
C ALA A 327 10.42 22.65 -4.98
N GLY A 328 10.02 23.91 -5.20
CA GLY A 328 8.91 24.54 -4.50
C GLY A 328 7.59 23.84 -4.75
N ASP A 329 7.29 23.58 -6.02
CA ASP A 329 6.05 22.91 -6.45
C ASP A 329 5.98 21.46 -5.94
N ILE A 330 7.04 20.69 -6.09
CA ILE A 330 7.09 19.30 -5.58
C ILE A 330 6.79 19.26 -4.08
N ARG A 331 7.38 20.17 -3.31
CA ARG A 331 7.12 20.27 -1.87
C ARG A 331 5.68 20.66 -1.58
N ARG A 332 5.18 21.74 -2.18
CA ARG A 332 3.82 22.26 -2.00
C ARG A 332 2.77 21.18 -2.33
N LEU A 333 2.92 20.53 -3.49
CA LEU A 333 2.03 19.47 -3.95
C LEU A 333 2.03 18.26 -3.01
N ALA A 334 3.22 17.84 -2.53
CA ALA A 334 3.32 16.74 -1.58
C ALA A 334 2.67 17.08 -0.23
N ASP A 335 2.82 18.33 0.26
CA ASP A 335 2.22 18.77 1.51
C ASP A 335 0.68 18.92 1.37
N ALA A 336 0.19 19.44 0.24
CA ALA A 336 -1.24 19.48 -0.09
C ALA A 336 -1.85 18.07 -0.15
N ALA A 337 -1.17 17.13 -0.81
CA ALA A 337 -1.62 15.74 -0.90
C ALA A 337 -1.69 15.05 0.49
N ARG A 338 -0.65 15.20 1.34
CA ARG A 338 -0.63 14.62 2.68
C ARG A 338 -1.68 15.20 3.61
N SER A 339 -2.03 16.47 3.45
CA SER A 339 -3.07 17.15 4.24
C SER A 339 -4.48 17.00 3.66
N GLY A 340 -4.65 16.27 2.54
CA GLY A 340 -5.94 16.09 1.88
C GLY A 340 -6.49 17.35 1.22
N LYS A 341 -5.66 18.38 1.00
CA LYS A 341 -6.04 19.69 0.42
C LYS A 341 -5.68 19.84 -1.05
N ALA A 342 -5.13 18.80 -1.68
CA ALA A 342 -4.82 18.84 -3.11
C ALA A 342 -6.13 18.92 -3.92
N SER A 343 -6.22 19.85 -4.85
CA SER A 343 -7.38 20.00 -5.71
C SER A 343 -7.45 18.86 -6.74
N ARG A 344 -8.62 18.67 -7.36
CA ARG A 344 -8.81 17.68 -8.40
C ARG A 344 -7.89 17.93 -9.60
N GLU A 345 -7.73 19.21 -9.97
CA GLU A 345 -6.85 19.63 -11.06
C GLU A 345 -5.38 19.27 -10.73
N GLU A 346 -4.98 19.36 -9.46
CA GLU A 346 -3.64 18.99 -9.02
C GLU A 346 -3.41 17.48 -8.98
N LEU A 347 -4.46 16.67 -8.96
CA LEU A 347 -4.38 15.20 -8.90
C LEU A 347 -4.64 14.52 -10.25
N SER A 348 -4.70 15.28 -11.34
CA SER A 348 -5.04 14.76 -12.66
C SER A 348 -4.21 15.38 -13.78
N GLY A 349 -4.10 14.68 -14.91
CA GLY A 349 -3.53 15.22 -16.14
C GLY A 349 -2.00 15.14 -16.22
N SER A 350 -1.34 14.30 -15.45
CA SER A 350 0.08 13.97 -15.66
C SER A 350 0.31 13.25 -16.98
N THR A 351 1.48 13.47 -17.56
CA THR A 351 1.90 12.85 -18.84
C THR A 351 3.03 11.85 -18.63
N ILE A 352 3.75 11.98 -17.54
CA ILE A 352 4.75 11.02 -17.05
C ILE A 352 4.84 11.13 -15.52
N THR A 353 5.04 10.02 -14.84
CA THR A 353 5.14 10.01 -13.37
C THR A 353 6.57 9.72 -12.92
N ILE A 354 7.03 10.43 -11.88
CA ILE A 354 8.24 10.10 -11.12
C ILE A 354 7.86 9.59 -9.73
N THR A 355 8.58 8.58 -9.25
CA THR A 355 8.35 8.00 -7.93
C THR A 355 9.66 7.83 -7.15
N SER A 356 9.62 8.07 -5.85
CA SER A 356 10.78 7.88 -4.99
C SER A 356 10.34 7.54 -3.58
N LEU A 357 11.00 6.55 -2.99
CA LEU A 357 10.86 6.23 -1.56
C LEU A 357 11.97 6.83 -0.71
N GLY A 358 12.82 7.68 -1.31
CA GLY A 358 13.97 8.30 -0.64
C GLY A 358 14.90 7.25 -0.01
N ALA A 359 15.32 7.48 1.22
CA ALA A 359 16.22 6.57 1.95
C ALA A 359 15.63 5.17 2.22
N MET A 360 14.30 5.04 2.21
CA MET A 360 13.61 3.74 2.36
C MET A 360 13.54 2.95 1.04
N GLY A 361 13.91 3.55 -0.08
CA GLY A 361 13.91 2.90 -1.39
C GLY A 361 14.82 1.67 -1.42
N GLY A 362 14.41 0.66 -2.20
CA GLY A 362 15.23 -0.51 -2.48
C GLY A 362 16.38 -0.21 -3.44
N ILE A 363 17.14 -1.26 -3.81
CA ILE A 363 18.18 -1.17 -4.84
C ILE A 363 17.53 -1.01 -6.22
N ALA A 364 16.44 -1.73 -6.47
CA ALA A 364 15.65 -1.67 -7.70
C ALA A 364 14.16 -1.85 -7.37
N SER A 365 13.30 -1.43 -8.29
CA SER A 365 11.85 -1.58 -8.19
C SER A 365 11.25 -1.78 -9.59
N THR A 366 10.01 -2.21 -9.64
CA THR A 366 9.21 -2.30 -10.87
C THR A 366 7.94 -1.48 -10.66
N PRO A 367 8.01 -0.14 -10.83
CA PRO A 367 6.85 0.70 -10.57
C PRO A 367 5.70 0.38 -11.52
N VAL A 368 4.48 0.51 -11.01
CA VAL A 368 3.27 0.38 -11.84
C VAL A 368 2.97 1.71 -12.47
N ILE A 369 2.74 1.72 -13.78
CA ILE A 369 2.43 2.94 -14.55
C ILE A 369 1.13 3.55 -14.01
N ASN A 370 1.09 4.87 -13.91
CA ASN A 370 -0.11 5.62 -13.53
C ASN A 370 -0.97 5.83 -14.78
N ALA A 371 -1.83 4.85 -15.07
CA ALA A 371 -2.67 4.91 -16.28
C ALA A 371 -3.51 6.20 -16.32
N PRO A 372 -3.69 6.81 -17.50
CA PRO A 372 -3.36 6.34 -18.86
C PRO A 372 -1.97 6.76 -19.38
N GLU A 373 -1.02 7.13 -18.51
CA GLU A 373 0.36 7.40 -18.90
C GLU A 373 1.02 6.15 -19.51
N VAL A 374 2.11 6.35 -20.26
CA VAL A 374 2.86 5.27 -20.89
C VAL A 374 4.22 4.99 -20.22
N ALA A 375 4.62 5.82 -19.26
CA ALA A 375 5.91 5.69 -18.59
C ALA A 375 5.89 6.18 -17.13
N ILE A 376 6.68 5.51 -16.29
CA ILE A 376 6.97 5.92 -14.91
C ILE A 376 8.45 5.69 -14.61
N ILE A 377 9.10 6.65 -13.93
CA ILE A 377 10.51 6.56 -13.58
C ILE A 377 10.66 6.58 -12.06
N GLY A 378 11.22 5.51 -11.52
CA GLY A 378 11.50 5.34 -10.09
C GLY A 378 12.94 5.67 -9.73
N VAL A 379 13.11 6.47 -8.68
CA VAL A 379 14.40 6.78 -8.07
C VAL A 379 14.59 5.87 -6.86
N ASN A 380 15.59 5.01 -6.92
CA ASN A 380 15.97 4.13 -5.82
C ASN A 380 16.92 4.84 -4.83
N LYS A 381 17.29 4.15 -3.76
CA LYS A 381 18.20 4.74 -2.75
C LYS A 381 19.58 4.99 -3.31
N ILE A 382 20.21 6.07 -2.87
CA ILE A 382 21.62 6.35 -3.12
C ILE A 382 22.46 5.55 -2.13
N MET A 383 23.48 4.87 -2.63
CA MET A 383 24.42 4.07 -1.84
C MET A 383 25.85 4.41 -2.21
N GLU A 384 26.73 4.51 -1.22
CA GLU A 384 28.16 4.56 -1.46
C GLU A 384 28.66 3.17 -1.87
N ARG A 385 29.36 3.10 -3.02
CA ARG A 385 29.95 1.88 -3.55
C ARG A 385 31.40 2.12 -4.00
N PRO A 386 32.30 1.16 -3.75
CA PRO A 386 33.65 1.20 -4.32
C PRO A 386 33.56 0.95 -5.83
N THR A 387 34.07 1.89 -6.62
CA THR A 387 34.06 1.84 -8.09
C THR A 387 35.46 2.08 -8.62
N TYR A 388 35.84 1.40 -9.69
CA TYR A 388 37.10 1.66 -10.38
C TYR A 388 36.97 2.86 -11.32
N VAL A 389 37.72 3.92 -11.02
CA VAL A 389 37.83 5.12 -11.86
C VAL A 389 39.30 5.31 -12.21
N ASN A 390 39.65 5.30 -13.50
CA ASN A 390 41.03 5.43 -13.98
C ASN A 390 42.01 4.42 -13.33
N GLY A 391 41.53 3.20 -13.04
CA GLY A 391 42.36 2.15 -12.43
C GLY A 391 42.49 2.24 -10.91
N GLN A 392 41.90 3.23 -10.27
CA GLN A 392 41.88 3.39 -8.81
C GLN A 392 40.51 3.05 -8.24
N LEU A 393 40.50 2.41 -7.07
CA LEU A 393 39.28 2.13 -6.33
C LEU A 393 38.88 3.38 -5.53
N VAL A 394 37.76 3.99 -5.88
CA VAL A 394 37.25 5.21 -5.23
C VAL A 394 35.80 5.01 -4.78
N PRO A 395 35.38 5.63 -3.66
CA PRO A 395 33.96 5.62 -3.28
C PRO A 395 33.17 6.51 -4.23
N ARG A 396 32.05 5.99 -4.75
CA ARG A 396 31.09 6.73 -5.59
C ARG A 396 29.68 6.58 -5.03
N LEU A 397 28.85 7.59 -5.20
CA LEU A 397 27.44 7.56 -4.84
C LEU A 397 26.63 7.05 -6.03
N ILE A 398 26.14 5.83 -5.89
CA ILE A 398 25.43 5.13 -6.95
C ILE A 398 23.95 5.06 -6.62
N MET A 399 23.12 5.27 -7.64
CA MET A 399 21.67 5.22 -7.58
C MET A 399 21.15 4.45 -8.79
N ASN A 400 20.10 3.64 -8.61
CA ASN A 400 19.42 3.05 -9.75
C ASN A 400 18.20 3.88 -10.13
N LEU A 401 18.00 4.08 -11.43
CA LEU A 401 16.74 4.47 -12.02
C LEU A 401 16.01 3.20 -12.43
N SER A 402 14.83 2.98 -11.86
CA SER A 402 13.97 1.85 -12.19
C SER A 402 12.74 2.37 -12.91
N SER A 403 12.65 2.14 -14.19
CA SER A 403 11.60 2.66 -15.04
C SER A 403 10.68 1.55 -15.51
N SER A 404 9.41 1.85 -15.71
CA SER A 404 8.46 0.96 -16.39
C SER A 404 7.80 1.70 -17.54
N PHE A 405 7.60 0.99 -18.63
CA PHE A 405 7.03 1.52 -19.87
C PHE A 405 5.93 0.60 -20.37
N ASP A 406 4.97 1.18 -21.09
CA ASP A 406 3.95 0.44 -21.83
C ASP A 406 4.57 -0.07 -23.15
N HIS A 407 4.76 -1.39 -23.25
CA HIS A 407 5.44 -1.99 -24.41
C HIS A 407 4.62 -1.97 -25.70
N ARG A 408 3.39 -1.49 -25.65
CA ARG A 408 2.57 -1.24 -26.83
C ARG A 408 2.99 0.05 -27.55
N ILE A 409 3.59 1.00 -26.79
CA ILE A 409 3.88 2.37 -27.24
C ILE A 409 5.38 2.65 -27.26
N VAL A 410 6.12 2.13 -26.28
CA VAL A 410 7.56 2.39 -26.10
C VAL A 410 8.31 1.09 -26.23
N ASP A 411 9.19 1.01 -27.23
CA ASP A 411 10.06 -0.14 -27.44
C ASP A 411 11.27 -0.13 -26.50
N GLY A 412 11.90 -1.30 -26.35
CA GLY A 412 13.09 -1.45 -25.50
C GLY A 412 14.23 -0.52 -25.87
N TRP A 413 14.43 -0.25 -27.17
CA TRP A 413 15.45 0.69 -27.67
C TRP A 413 15.14 2.13 -27.24
N ASP A 414 13.89 2.59 -27.39
CA ASP A 414 13.47 3.95 -27.04
C ASP A 414 13.58 4.19 -25.53
N ALA A 415 13.15 3.20 -24.74
CA ALA A 415 13.29 3.25 -23.29
C ALA A 415 14.76 3.34 -22.86
N ALA A 416 15.63 2.50 -23.46
CA ALA A 416 17.06 2.52 -23.17
C ALA A 416 17.69 3.86 -23.58
N ALA A 417 17.40 4.37 -24.77
CA ALA A 417 17.94 5.63 -25.27
C ALA A 417 17.52 6.83 -24.36
N LEU A 418 16.25 6.87 -23.95
CA LEU A 418 15.75 7.89 -22.99
C LEU A 418 16.52 7.81 -21.67
N ILE A 419 16.61 6.62 -21.07
CA ILE A 419 17.22 6.46 -19.75
C ILE A 419 18.74 6.70 -19.82
N GLN A 420 19.43 6.28 -20.88
CA GLN A 420 20.85 6.59 -21.09
C GLN A 420 21.08 8.10 -21.21
N ARG A 421 20.19 8.83 -21.90
CA ARG A 421 20.26 10.29 -21.96
C ARG A 421 20.05 10.93 -20.59
N ILE A 422 19.06 10.51 -19.85
CA ILE A 422 18.82 10.98 -18.47
C ILE A 422 20.03 10.67 -17.59
N LYS A 423 20.60 9.48 -17.68
CA LYS A 423 21.82 9.07 -16.98
C LYS A 423 22.96 10.03 -17.28
N GLY A 424 23.26 10.29 -18.54
CA GLY A 424 24.34 11.23 -18.92
C GLY A 424 24.15 12.62 -18.32
N LEU A 425 22.92 13.14 -18.31
CA LEU A 425 22.58 14.43 -17.70
C LEU A 425 22.75 14.44 -16.17
N LEU A 426 22.44 13.34 -15.49
CA LEU A 426 22.57 13.22 -14.04
C LEU A 426 24.03 12.97 -13.62
N GLU A 427 24.80 12.22 -14.41
CA GLU A 427 26.23 11.97 -14.18
C GLU A 427 27.08 13.21 -14.45
N HIS A 428 26.64 14.08 -15.38
CA HIS A 428 27.30 15.34 -15.74
C HIS A 428 26.35 16.53 -15.51
N PRO A 429 26.04 16.88 -14.24
CA PRO A 429 24.95 17.80 -13.90
C PRO A 429 25.13 19.23 -14.42
N ALA A 430 26.33 19.65 -14.83
CA ALA A 430 26.54 20.91 -15.50
C ALA A 430 25.75 21.04 -16.81
N THR A 431 25.53 19.91 -17.52
CA THR A 431 24.79 19.86 -18.77
C THR A 431 23.28 20.14 -18.62
N LEU A 432 22.75 19.98 -17.40
CA LEU A 432 21.35 20.33 -17.09
C LEU A 432 21.05 21.85 -17.24
N PHE A 433 22.09 22.68 -17.27
CA PHE A 433 21.98 24.15 -17.29
C PHE A 433 22.51 24.76 -18.59
N MET A 434 22.95 23.93 -19.53
CA MET A 434 23.37 24.40 -20.86
C MET A 434 22.12 24.59 -21.73
N GLU A 435 21.82 25.82 -22.12
CA GLU A 435 20.70 26.14 -23.01
C GLU A 435 21.12 25.94 -24.46
N GLY A 436 20.27 25.21 -25.23
CA GLY A 436 20.33 25.20 -26.70
C GLY A 436 21.14 24.09 -27.38
N GLU A 437 21.78 23.16 -26.67
CA GLU A 437 22.59 22.08 -27.28
C GLU A 437 22.28 20.67 -26.72
N ALA A 438 21.10 20.46 -26.14
CA ALA A 438 20.74 19.16 -25.59
C ALA A 438 19.84 18.35 -26.53
#